data_1b8e9eb16e4a6f2ff66aa63c6e267fd9
#
_entry.id   1b8e9eb16e4a6f2ff66aa63c6e267fd9
#
_cell.length_a   1.000
_cell.length_b   1.000
_cell.length_c   1.000
_cell.angle_alpha   90.00
_cell.angle_beta   90.00
_cell.angle_gamma   90.00
#
_symmetry.space_group_name_H-M   'P 1'
#
loop_
_entity.id
_entity.type
_entity.pdbx_description
1 polymer ?
#
loop_
_entity_poly.entity_id
_entity_poly.type
_entity_poly.pdbx_seq_one_letter_code
_entity_poly.pdbx_strand_id
1 'polypeptide(L)'
;MTFGRGCGEPRVTARKLRSSVLVLLAVGLVAGCSIALPPPRQPISAEARRAIDLLITRWQSVTDLRTLADINVERGGQHQRLTGVLLAKAPGSVRFEALSPFGQPFLIAVVHEGRLTAFSAATNEATVGDATAETTARLLSLPLEPRDLVAVVSGYAAPPDDLRMGEILPADALGPSLSLVGAVHEQRIWMDFQSGVVRQLQIIGGRAAATVTYRRDDEGRLTGFDVSAGERYVTGTVRYRNLTTGVGLSAKHFALALPKDAKTQPIR
;
A
#
# COMPACT_ATOMS: atom_id res chain seq x y z
N MET A 1 75.81 -52.02 2.44
CA MET A 1 74.83 -52.69 3.32
C MET A 1 73.62 -51.86 3.30
N THR A 2 72.66 -52.14 2.46
CA THR A 2 71.52 -53.04 2.60
C THR A 2 70.20 -52.33 3.11
N PHE A 3 69.18 -52.58 2.31
CA PHE A 3 67.72 -52.49 2.53
C PHE A 3 67.06 -51.08 2.44
N GLY A 4 66.26 -50.70 1.56
CA GLY A 4 65.21 -51.42 0.76
C GLY A 4 63.88 -51.59 1.52
N ARG A 5 62.93 -50.66 1.39
CA ARG A 5 61.50 -51.03 1.48
C ARG A 5 60.68 -49.98 0.78
N GLY A 6 59.99 -50.41 -0.29
CA GLY A 6 58.91 -49.66 -0.93
C GLY A 6 57.66 -49.74 -0.09
N CYS A 7 56.86 -48.68 -0.12
CA CYS A 7 55.47 -48.66 0.32
C CYS A 7 54.64 -48.16 -0.81
N GLY A 8 53.79 -49.06 -1.30
CA GLY A 8 52.88 -48.78 -2.40
C GLY A 8 51.76 -47.82 -1.96
N GLU A 9 51.54 -46.83 -2.76
CA GLU A 9 50.37 -45.95 -2.65
C GLU A 9 49.10 -46.66 -3.18
N PRO A 10 48.03 -46.66 -2.40
CA PRO A 10 46.74 -47.09 -2.95
C PRO A 10 46.17 -46.02 -3.87
N ARG A 11 46.08 -46.30 -5.17
CA ARG A 11 45.28 -45.52 -6.12
C ARG A 11 43.81 -45.58 -5.73
N VAL A 12 43.32 -44.56 -5.02
CA VAL A 12 41.91 -44.32 -4.77
C VAL A 12 41.31 -43.78 -6.09
N THR A 13 40.46 -44.58 -6.70
CA THR A 13 39.76 -44.28 -7.97
C THR A 13 38.86 -43.08 -7.80
N ALA A 14 39.21 -41.96 -8.43
CA ALA A 14 38.52 -40.66 -8.43
C ALA A 14 37.12 -40.67 -9.16
N ARG A 15 36.56 -41.85 -9.42
CA ARG A 15 35.33 -42.01 -10.22
C ARG A 15 34.04 -42.11 -9.40
N LYS A 16 34.12 -42.41 -8.08
CA LYS A 16 32.91 -42.50 -7.20
C LYS A 16 32.56 -41.19 -6.51
N LEU A 17 33.46 -40.22 -6.45
CA LEU A 17 33.17 -38.92 -5.78
C LEU A 17 32.34 -37.97 -6.61
N ARG A 18 32.36 -38.10 -7.95
CA ARG A 18 31.61 -37.21 -8.85
C ARG A 18 30.10 -37.48 -8.87
N SER A 19 29.64 -38.71 -8.63
CA SER A 19 28.24 -39.05 -8.60
C SER A 19 27.52 -38.60 -7.32
N SER A 20 28.20 -38.60 -6.17
CA SER A 20 27.61 -38.19 -4.89
C SER A 20 27.46 -36.67 -4.75
N VAL A 21 28.32 -35.88 -5.39
CA VAL A 21 28.19 -34.41 -5.40
C VAL A 21 27.05 -33.94 -6.33
N LEU A 22 26.82 -34.67 -7.42
CA LEU A 22 25.73 -34.31 -8.36
C LEU A 22 24.34 -34.62 -7.78
N VAL A 23 24.21 -35.66 -6.95
CA VAL A 23 22.94 -35.98 -6.25
C VAL A 23 22.64 -35.00 -5.13
N LEU A 24 23.64 -34.49 -4.42
CA LEU A 24 23.48 -33.45 -3.40
C LEU A 24 23.12 -32.08 -3.98
N LEU A 25 23.60 -31.76 -5.20
CA LEU A 25 23.24 -30.51 -5.87
C LEU A 25 21.80 -30.54 -6.43
N ALA A 26 21.29 -31.73 -6.82
CA ALA A 26 19.92 -31.87 -7.34
C ALA A 26 18.84 -31.77 -6.26
N VAL A 27 19.15 -32.12 -5.00
CA VAL A 27 18.22 -32.01 -3.86
C VAL A 27 18.10 -30.57 -3.33
N GLY A 28 19.09 -29.72 -3.58
CA GLY A 28 19.07 -28.29 -3.16
C GLY A 28 18.20 -27.38 -4.02
N LEU A 29 17.76 -27.80 -5.21
CA LEU A 29 16.99 -27.00 -6.15
C LEU A 29 15.46 -27.09 -5.98
N VAL A 30 14.98 -27.92 -5.05
CA VAL A 30 13.54 -28.05 -4.73
C VAL A 30 13.13 -27.23 -3.49
N ALA A 31 13.98 -26.32 -3.00
CA ALA A 31 13.56 -25.26 -2.10
C ALA A 31 12.66 -24.28 -2.88
N GLY A 32 11.50 -24.79 -3.31
CA GLY A 32 10.50 -24.09 -4.08
C GLY A 32 10.04 -22.86 -3.32
N CYS A 33 9.82 -21.77 -4.03
CA CYS A 33 9.08 -20.63 -3.58
C CYS A 33 7.78 -21.14 -2.91
N SER A 34 7.73 -21.19 -1.60
CA SER A 34 6.50 -21.43 -0.87
C SER A 34 5.63 -20.20 -1.09
N ILE A 35 4.72 -20.27 -2.05
CA ILE A 35 3.62 -19.30 -2.17
C ILE A 35 2.86 -19.44 -0.85
N ALA A 36 2.97 -18.44 0.01
CA ALA A 36 2.20 -18.40 1.24
C ALA A 36 0.72 -18.40 0.85
N LEU A 37 0.04 -19.51 1.12
CA LEU A 37 -1.41 -19.61 0.92
C LEU A 37 -2.09 -18.64 1.87
N PRO A 38 -3.13 -17.93 1.41
CA PRO A 38 -3.90 -17.06 2.27
C PRO A 38 -4.51 -17.86 3.44
N PRO A 39 -4.62 -17.26 4.64
CA PRO A 39 -5.12 -17.96 5.82
C PRO A 39 -6.54 -18.51 5.59
N PRO A 40 -6.91 -19.64 6.21
CA PRO A 40 -8.27 -20.15 6.13
C PRO A 40 -9.26 -19.18 6.77
N ARG A 41 -10.52 -19.21 6.30
CA ARG A 41 -11.59 -18.43 6.90
C ARG A 41 -11.90 -18.94 8.31
N GLN A 42 -12.04 -17.99 9.25
CA GLN A 42 -12.37 -18.30 10.64
C GLN A 42 -13.72 -17.69 11.03
N PRO A 43 -14.44 -18.28 12.00
CA PRO A 43 -15.65 -17.69 12.54
C PRO A 43 -15.37 -16.32 13.15
N ILE A 44 -16.21 -15.34 12.82
CA ILE A 44 -16.12 -13.97 13.32
C ILE A 44 -17.12 -13.84 14.49
N SER A 45 -16.67 -13.35 15.64
CA SER A 45 -17.53 -13.12 16.80
C SER A 45 -18.65 -12.11 16.48
N ALA A 46 -19.75 -12.18 17.22
CA ALA A 46 -20.87 -11.25 17.03
C ALA A 46 -20.49 -9.79 17.25
N GLU A 47 -19.55 -9.53 18.15
CA GLU A 47 -19.04 -8.19 18.44
C GLU A 47 -18.18 -7.66 17.28
N ALA A 48 -17.22 -8.46 16.80
CA ALA A 48 -16.40 -8.10 15.64
C ALA A 48 -17.26 -7.89 14.40
N ARG A 49 -18.30 -8.72 14.20
CA ARG A 49 -19.23 -8.57 13.07
C ARG A 49 -19.95 -7.22 13.11
N ARG A 50 -20.48 -6.81 14.28
CA ARG A 50 -21.10 -5.49 14.43
C ARG A 50 -20.14 -4.35 14.09
N ALA A 51 -18.88 -4.45 14.53
CA ALA A 51 -17.86 -3.45 14.21
C ALA A 51 -17.55 -3.41 12.70
N ILE A 52 -17.48 -4.58 12.05
CA ILE A 52 -17.29 -4.70 10.59
C ILE A 52 -18.48 -4.11 9.84
N ASP A 53 -19.72 -4.42 10.24
CA ASP A 53 -20.93 -3.90 9.60
C ASP A 53 -21.01 -2.37 9.70
N LEU A 54 -20.62 -1.81 10.85
CA LEU A 54 -20.51 -0.37 11.04
C LEU A 54 -19.46 0.25 10.12
N LEU A 55 -18.30 -0.39 10.00
CA LEU A 55 -17.22 0.06 9.12
C LEU A 55 -17.64 0.00 7.64
N ILE A 56 -18.31 -1.07 7.21
CA ILE A 56 -18.87 -1.22 5.86
C ILE A 56 -19.89 -0.11 5.58
N THR A 57 -20.81 0.14 6.51
CA THR A 57 -21.81 1.20 6.36
C THR A 57 -21.17 2.57 6.17
N ARG A 58 -20.14 2.87 6.96
CA ARG A 58 -19.35 4.10 6.84
C ARG A 58 -18.62 4.18 5.50
N TRP A 59 -17.97 3.09 5.09
CA TRP A 59 -17.30 3.04 3.79
C TRP A 59 -18.28 3.24 2.62
N GLN A 60 -19.43 2.61 2.65
CA GLN A 60 -20.45 2.73 1.61
C GLN A 60 -21.04 4.14 1.49
N SER A 61 -20.95 4.96 2.54
CA SER A 61 -21.35 6.37 2.49
C SER A 61 -20.37 7.26 1.74
N VAL A 62 -19.15 6.78 1.45
CA VAL A 62 -18.15 7.52 0.67
C VAL A 62 -18.56 7.52 -0.80
N THR A 63 -18.83 8.68 -1.33
CA THR A 63 -19.15 8.86 -2.77
C THR A 63 -17.93 9.41 -3.51
N ASP A 64 -17.61 10.66 -3.23
CA ASP A 64 -16.47 11.38 -3.77
C ASP A 64 -16.03 12.52 -2.84
N LEU A 65 -14.83 13.02 -3.07
CA LEU A 65 -14.31 14.21 -2.40
C LEU A 65 -13.44 15.05 -3.34
N ARG A 66 -13.38 16.34 -3.02
CA ARG A 66 -12.46 17.29 -3.61
C ARG A 66 -11.89 18.19 -2.52
N THR A 67 -10.57 18.43 -2.57
CA THR A 67 -9.90 19.35 -1.67
C THR A 67 -8.65 19.93 -2.31
N LEU A 68 -8.18 21.08 -1.82
CA LEU A 68 -6.80 21.49 -1.96
C LEU A 68 -6.02 20.89 -0.81
N ALA A 69 -4.90 20.22 -1.07
CA ALA A 69 -4.08 19.55 -0.08
C ALA A 69 -2.67 20.12 -0.04
N ASP A 70 -2.18 20.38 1.18
CA ASP A 70 -0.76 20.60 1.45
C ASP A 70 -0.15 19.28 1.89
N ILE A 71 0.85 18.81 1.16
CA ILE A 71 1.52 17.54 1.38
C ILE A 71 2.99 17.82 1.73
N ASN A 72 3.42 17.33 2.88
CA ASN A 72 4.83 17.30 3.27
C ASN A 72 5.26 15.84 3.31
N VAL A 73 6.31 15.49 2.58
CA VAL A 73 6.88 14.14 2.57
C VAL A 73 8.32 14.22 2.99
N GLU A 74 8.72 13.34 3.89
CA GLU A 74 10.11 13.09 4.24
C GLU A 74 10.49 11.68 3.81
N ARG A 75 11.58 11.57 3.08
CA ARG A 75 12.13 10.30 2.60
C ARG A 75 13.63 10.32 2.62
N GLY A 76 14.25 9.47 3.43
CA GLY A 76 15.70 9.36 3.50
C GLY A 76 16.40 10.70 3.83
N GLY A 77 15.81 11.51 4.72
CA GLY A 77 16.32 12.84 5.09
C GLY A 77 16.03 13.95 4.08
N GLN A 78 15.36 13.65 2.97
CA GLN A 78 14.90 14.65 1.99
C GLN A 78 13.47 15.07 2.32
N HIS A 79 13.26 16.37 2.40
CA HIS A 79 11.94 16.97 2.61
C HIS A 79 11.39 17.54 1.31
N GLN A 80 10.18 17.14 0.96
CA GLN A 80 9.47 17.66 -0.20
C GLN A 80 8.12 18.22 0.26
N ARG A 81 7.80 19.44 -0.19
CA ARG A 81 6.52 20.08 0.07
C ARG A 81 5.80 20.34 -1.26
N LEU A 82 4.55 19.91 -1.31
CA LEU A 82 3.69 20.05 -2.46
C LEU A 82 2.36 20.67 -2.01
N THR A 83 1.78 21.50 -2.84
CA THR A 83 0.38 21.92 -2.71
C THR A 83 -0.33 21.54 -3.98
N GLY A 84 -1.53 20.96 -3.88
CA GLY A 84 -2.22 20.48 -5.06
C GLY A 84 -3.68 20.17 -4.84
N VAL A 85 -4.37 19.91 -5.95
CA VAL A 85 -5.76 19.45 -5.95
C VAL A 85 -5.78 17.95 -5.78
N LEU A 86 -6.57 17.48 -4.82
CA LEU A 86 -6.82 16.06 -4.58
C LEU A 86 -8.30 15.78 -4.84
N LEU A 87 -8.55 14.83 -5.72
CA LEU A 87 -9.86 14.29 -6.02
C LEU A 87 -9.86 12.79 -5.67
N ALA A 88 -10.93 12.30 -5.06
CA ALA A 88 -11.13 10.87 -4.91
C ALA A 88 -12.60 10.52 -5.14
N LYS A 89 -12.84 9.30 -5.65
CA LYS A 89 -14.15 8.74 -5.88
C LYS A 89 -14.13 7.24 -5.61
N ALA A 90 -15.10 6.79 -4.81
CA ALA A 90 -15.27 5.35 -4.57
C ALA A 90 -15.62 4.62 -5.89
N PRO A 91 -15.22 3.34 -6.04
CA PRO A 91 -14.46 2.60 -5.04
C PRO A 91 -12.93 2.81 -5.10
N GLY A 92 -12.33 3.27 -6.21
CA GLY A 92 -10.87 3.21 -6.39
C GLY A 92 -10.30 4.26 -7.35
N SER A 93 -10.90 5.44 -7.47
CA SER A 93 -10.36 6.51 -8.32
C SER A 93 -9.78 7.64 -7.45
N VAL A 94 -8.51 7.97 -7.69
CA VAL A 94 -7.80 9.07 -7.03
C VAL A 94 -7.04 9.88 -8.08
N ARG A 95 -7.07 11.20 -7.97
CA ARG A 95 -6.26 12.10 -8.77
C ARG A 95 -5.62 13.15 -7.87
N PHE A 96 -4.33 13.33 -8.01
CA PHE A 96 -3.57 14.40 -7.37
C PHE A 96 -2.84 15.22 -8.43
N GLU A 97 -2.99 16.53 -8.36
CA GLU A 97 -2.30 17.50 -9.23
C GLU A 97 -1.47 18.44 -8.36
N ALA A 98 -0.15 18.25 -8.32
CA ALA A 98 0.74 19.19 -7.66
C ALA A 98 0.84 20.49 -8.49
N LEU A 99 0.64 21.62 -7.83
CA LEU A 99 0.57 22.93 -8.45
C LEU A 99 1.88 23.69 -8.26
N SER A 100 2.34 24.34 -9.32
CA SER A 100 3.39 25.34 -9.25
C SER A 100 2.91 26.59 -8.49
N PRO A 101 3.80 27.51 -8.09
CA PRO A 101 3.41 28.78 -7.48
C PRO A 101 2.45 29.62 -8.34
N PHE A 102 2.43 29.37 -9.65
CA PHE A 102 1.54 30.03 -10.60
C PHE A 102 0.21 29.28 -10.82
N GLY A 103 -0.05 28.21 -10.02
CA GLY A 103 -1.28 27.42 -10.11
C GLY A 103 -1.34 26.43 -11.27
N GLN A 104 -0.24 26.22 -12.00
CA GLN A 104 -0.19 25.24 -13.09
C GLN A 104 0.25 23.88 -12.58
N PRO A 105 -0.42 22.78 -12.98
CA PRO A 105 0.01 21.44 -12.62
C PRO A 105 1.39 21.12 -13.23
N PHE A 106 2.33 20.67 -12.39
CA PHE A 106 3.63 20.20 -12.85
C PHE A 106 3.85 18.71 -12.64
N LEU A 107 3.05 18.09 -11.75
CA LEU A 107 2.99 16.65 -11.53
C LEU A 107 1.53 16.26 -11.40
N ILE A 108 1.11 15.24 -12.14
CA ILE A 108 -0.25 14.68 -12.06
C ILE A 108 -0.13 13.18 -11.83
N ALA A 109 -0.77 12.69 -10.79
CA ALA A 109 -0.88 11.25 -10.51
C ALA A 109 -2.37 10.85 -10.51
N VAL A 110 -2.71 9.81 -11.25
CA VAL A 110 -4.08 9.30 -11.37
C VAL A 110 -4.10 7.81 -11.18
N VAL A 111 -4.97 7.35 -10.29
CA VAL A 111 -5.42 5.95 -10.20
C VAL A 111 -6.87 5.92 -10.66
N HIS A 112 -7.15 5.18 -11.71
CA HIS A 112 -8.50 5.06 -12.27
C HIS A 112 -8.64 3.78 -13.10
N GLU A 113 -9.76 3.08 -12.94
CA GLU A 113 -10.06 1.83 -13.67
C GLU A 113 -8.91 0.81 -13.64
N GLY A 114 -8.33 0.61 -12.46
CA GLY A 114 -7.24 -0.35 -12.27
C GLY A 114 -5.89 0.07 -12.85
N ARG A 115 -5.74 1.31 -13.32
CA ARG A 115 -4.48 1.84 -13.86
C ARG A 115 -3.95 2.99 -13.01
N LEU A 116 -2.63 3.03 -12.90
CA LEU A 116 -1.89 4.12 -12.28
C LEU A 116 -1.08 4.83 -13.37
N THR A 117 -1.27 6.14 -13.47
CA THR A 117 -0.52 7.01 -14.39
C THR A 117 0.03 8.19 -13.60
N ALA A 118 1.33 8.43 -13.70
CA ALA A 118 1.96 9.64 -13.17
C ALA A 118 2.65 10.38 -14.32
N PHE A 119 2.36 11.67 -14.46
CA PHE A 119 2.92 12.53 -15.50
C PHE A 119 3.67 13.71 -14.88
N SER A 120 4.90 13.93 -15.31
CA SER A 120 5.72 15.08 -14.96
C SER A 120 5.79 16.04 -16.14
N ALA A 121 5.24 17.24 -15.98
CA ALA A 121 5.33 18.28 -17.01
C ALA A 121 6.76 18.82 -17.18
N ALA A 122 7.58 18.75 -16.12
CA ALA A 122 8.96 19.24 -16.17
C ALA A 122 9.86 18.38 -17.09
N THR A 123 9.64 17.06 -17.12
CA THR A 123 10.42 16.14 -17.97
C THR A 123 9.66 15.68 -19.20
N ASN A 124 8.37 16.01 -19.32
CA ASN A 124 7.44 15.52 -20.34
C ASN A 124 7.41 13.97 -20.37
N GLU A 125 7.42 13.34 -19.17
CA GLU A 125 7.46 11.90 -19.02
C GLU A 125 6.24 11.41 -18.25
N ALA A 126 5.69 10.30 -18.72
CA ALA A 126 4.60 9.58 -18.05
C ALA A 126 5.05 8.18 -17.64
N THR A 127 4.78 7.80 -16.42
CA THR A 127 4.96 6.43 -15.92
C THR A 127 3.57 5.79 -15.76
N VAL A 128 3.39 4.61 -16.36
CA VAL A 128 2.07 3.94 -16.44
C VAL A 128 2.20 2.49 -16.03
N GLY A 129 1.23 1.98 -15.28
CA GLY A 129 1.17 0.57 -14.88
C GLY A 129 -0.20 0.19 -14.31
N ASP A 130 -0.34 -1.05 -13.91
CA ASP A 130 -1.53 -1.50 -13.20
C ASP A 130 -1.53 -0.93 -11.78
N ALA A 131 -2.68 -0.49 -11.30
CA ALA A 131 -2.83 0.06 -9.97
C ALA A 131 -2.94 -1.08 -8.94
N THR A 132 -1.80 -1.57 -8.49
CA THR A 132 -1.68 -2.59 -7.44
C THR A 132 -0.97 -2.03 -6.22
N ALA A 133 -1.04 -2.70 -5.08
CA ALA A 133 -0.29 -2.31 -3.88
C ALA A 133 1.23 -2.23 -4.15
N GLU A 134 1.76 -3.07 -5.04
CA GLU A 134 3.17 -3.04 -5.42
C GLU A 134 3.54 -1.78 -6.22
N THR A 135 2.75 -1.43 -7.24
CA THR A 135 3.01 -0.24 -8.07
C THR A 135 2.78 1.05 -7.30
N THR A 136 1.79 1.11 -6.42
CA THR A 136 1.58 2.25 -5.51
C THR A 136 2.71 2.37 -4.49
N ALA A 137 3.24 1.25 -3.98
CA ALA A 137 4.43 1.25 -3.12
C ALA A 137 5.65 1.83 -3.83
N ARG A 138 5.86 1.49 -5.11
CA ARG A 138 7.00 1.98 -5.89
C ARG A 138 6.89 3.46 -6.20
N LEU A 139 5.72 3.92 -6.65
CA LEU A 139 5.51 5.29 -7.11
C LEU A 139 5.20 6.27 -5.97
N LEU A 140 4.28 5.88 -5.08
CA LEU A 140 3.78 6.73 -3.99
C LEU A 140 4.45 6.41 -2.65
N SER A 141 5.29 5.35 -2.60
CA SER A 141 5.88 4.81 -1.36
C SER A 141 4.82 4.33 -0.34
N LEU A 142 3.61 4.04 -0.81
CA LEU A 142 2.47 3.58 -0.02
C LEU A 142 1.96 2.26 -0.63
N PRO A 143 2.08 1.13 0.06
CA PRO A 143 1.62 -0.17 -0.44
C PRO A 143 0.10 -0.31 -0.29
N LEU A 144 -0.65 0.52 -1.00
CA LEU A 144 -2.10 0.62 -0.90
C LEU A 144 -2.77 0.22 -2.22
N GLU A 145 -3.77 -0.62 -2.13
CA GLU A 145 -4.69 -0.89 -3.24
C GLU A 145 -5.50 0.39 -3.59
N PRO A 146 -6.04 0.53 -4.82
CA PRO A 146 -6.84 1.70 -5.20
C PRO A 146 -7.98 2.02 -4.25
N ARG A 147 -8.64 0.99 -3.71
CA ARG A 147 -9.71 1.10 -2.74
C ARG A 147 -9.24 1.67 -1.40
N ASP A 148 -8.09 1.18 -0.93
CA ASP A 148 -7.47 1.68 0.30
C ASP A 148 -7.01 3.13 0.15
N LEU A 149 -6.49 3.52 -1.03
CA LEU A 149 -6.14 4.91 -1.32
C LEU A 149 -7.35 5.83 -1.17
N VAL A 150 -8.51 5.47 -1.75
CA VAL A 150 -9.75 6.25 -1.60
C VAL A 150 -10.18 6.29 -0.14
N ALA A 151 -10.13 5.15 0.57
CA ALA A 151 -10.49 5.09 1.99
C ALA A 151 -9.60 6.00 2.83
N VAL A 152 -8.29 5.93 2.64
CA VAL A 152 -7.31 6.75 3.36
C VAL A 152 -7.56 8.24 3.13
N VAL A 153 -7.68 8.69 1.89
CA VAL A 153 -7.88 10.12 1.61
C VAL A 153 -9.26 10.62 2.05
N SER A 154 -10.21 9.71 2.23
CA SER A 154 -11.57 10.05 2.69
C SER A 154 -11.73 9.97 4.23
N GLY A 155 -10.70 9.53 4.96
CA GLY A 155 -10.75 9.42 6.43
C GLY A 155 -11.47 8.19 6.95
N TYR A 156 -11.51 7.11 6.15
CA TYR A 156 -12.16 5.84 6.43
C TYR A 156 -11.19 4.66 6.33
N ALA A 157 -11.68 3.47 6.57
CA ALA A 157 -11.02 2.22 6.22
C ALA A 157 -11.99 1.37 5.37
N ALA A 158 -11.48 0.78 4.30
CA ALA A 158 -12.25 -0.14 3.45
C ALA A 158 -11.94 -1.57 3.88
N PRO A 159 -12.90 -2.33 4.44
CA PRO A 159 -12.66 -3.73 4.80
C PRO A 159 -12.23 -4.55 3.58
N PRO A 160 -11.36 -5.56 3.73
CA PRO A 160 -10.98 -6.44 2.63
C PRO A 160 -12.19 -7.11 1.98
N ASP A 161 -12.23 -7.17 0.65
CA ASP A 161 -13.34 -7.82 -0.08
C ASP A 161 -13.40 -9.33 0.20
N ASP A 162 -12.25 -9.98 0.34
CA ASP A 162 -12.16 -11.39 0.76
C ASP A 162 -11.75 -11.47 2.24
N LEU A 163 -12.64 -11.02 3.12
CA LEU A 163 -12.42 -11.09 4.55
C LEU A 163 -12.39 -12.56 5.02
N ARG A 164 -11.32 -12.94 5.70
CA ARG A 164 -11.07 -14.31 6.20
C ARG A 164 -11.15 -14.42 7.70
N MET A 165 -10.74 -13.39 8.40
CA MET A 165 -10.78 -13.31 9.87
C MET A 165 -11.07 -11.88 10.29
N GLY A 166 -11.81 -11.72 11.39
CA GLY A 166 -12.07 -10.43 12.01
C GLY A 166 -12.20 -10.61 13.52
N GLU A 167 -11.42 -9.85 14.28
CA GLU A 167 -11.44 -9.90 15.74
C GLU A 167 -11.23 -8.51 16.36
N ILE A 168 -11.76 -8.33 17.56
CA ILE A 168 -11.46 -7.13 18.36
C ILE A 168 -10.27 -7.47 19.25
N LEU A 169 -9.20 -6.71 19.05
CA LEU A 169 -7.99 -6.81 19.86
C LEU A 169 -8.14 -6.02 21.16
N PRO A 170 -7.51 -6.49 22.25
CA PRO A 170 -7.47 -5.78 23.53
C PRO A 170 -6.97 -4.34 23.36
N ALA A 171 -7.39 -3.46 24.29
CA ALA A 171 -6.97 -2.07 24.28
C ALA A 171 -5.46 -1.94 24.48
N ASP A 172 -4.83 -1.13 23.62
CA ASP A 172 -3.48 -0.61 23.78
C ASP A 172 -3.50 0.89 24.14
N ALA A 173 -2.39 1.60 23.93
CA ALA A 173 -2.32 3.05 24.23
C ALA A 173 -3.33 3.89 23.41
N LEU A 174 -3.82 3.38 22.27
CA LEU A 174 -4.82 4.04 21.41
C LEU A 174 -6.25 3.53 21.68
N GLY A 175 -6.40 2.54 22.55
CA GLY A 175 -7.64 1.86 22.85
C GLY A 175 -7.81 0.52 22.11
N PRO A 176 -9.02 -0.08 22.14
CA PRO A 176 -9.30 -1.32 21.43
C PRO A 176 -9.25 -1.08 19.92
N SER A 177 -8.91 -2.12 19.17
CA SER A 177 -8.81 -2.08 17.71
C SER A 177 -9.48 -3.29 17.07
N LEU A 178 -9.94 -3.11 15.84
CA LEU A 178 -10.46 -4.18 14.99
C LEU A 178 -9.34 -4.67 14.07
N SER A 179 -9.01 -5.96 14.15
CA SER A 179 -8.12 -6.65 13.21
C SER A 179 -8.94 -7.35 12.14
N LEU A 180 -8.60 -7.10 10.86
CA LEU A 180 -9.23 -7.70 9.70
C LEU A 180 -8.16 -8.35 8.83
N VAL A 181 -8.29 -9.64 8.55
CA VAL A 181 -7.36 -10.37 7.68
C VAL A 181 -8.06 -10.71 6.38
N GLY A 182 -7.56 -10.18 5.28
CA GLY A 182 -7.96 -10.51 3.91
C GLY A 182 -7.02 -11.54 3.27
N ALA A 183 -7.22 -11.78 1.98
CA ALA A 183 -6.34 -12.65 1.21
C ALA A 183 -4.98 -11.99 0.89
N VAL A 184 -4.95 -10.67 0.76
CA VAL A 184 -3.79 -9.90 0.28
C VAL A 184 -3.07 -9.18 1.41
N HIS A 185 -3.83 -8.59 2.33
CA HIS A 185 -3.30 -7.78 3.43
C HIS A 185 -4.13 -7.91 4.70
N GLU A 186 -3.52 -7.52 5.81
CA GLU A 186 -4.15 -7.35 7.11
C GLU A 186 -4.34 -5.86 7.37
N GLN A 187 -5.45 -5.53 8.05
CA GLN A 187 -5.73 -4.19 8.54
C GLN A 187 -5.92 -4.23 10.05
N ARG A 188 -5.30 -3.30 10.77
CA ARG A 188 -5.61 -3.02 12.16
C ARG A 188 -6.17 -1.62 12.27
N ILE A 189 -7.39 -1.48 12.84
CA ILE A 189 -8.20 -0.28 12.76
C ILE A 189 -8.58 0.15 14.18
N TRP A 190 -8.06 1.28 14.61
CA TRP A 190 -8.49 1.95 15.84
C TRP A 190 -9.64 2.89 15.49
N MET A 191 -10.81 2.53 15.95
CA MET A 191 -12.03 3.28 15.65
C MET A 191 -12.89 3.44 16.90
N ASP A 192 -13.79 4.39 16.85
CA ASP A 192 -14.89 4.46 17.81
C ASP A 192 -15.95 3.40 17.43
N PHE A 193 -16.18 2.43 18.32
CA PHE A 193 -17.09 1.31 18.04
C PHE A 193 -18.58 1.68 18.11
N GLN A 194 -18.92 2.91 18.48
CA GLN A 194 -20.29 3.40 18.44
C GLN A 194 -20.56 4.18 17.17
N SER A 195 -19.66 5.09 16.81
CA SER A 195 -19.83 5.97 15.64
C SER A 195 -19.19 5.43 14.35
N GLY A 196 -18.24 4.49 14.44
CA GLY A 196 -17.46 4.01 13.30
C GLY A 196 -16.39 4.99 12.80
N VAL A 197 -16.09 6.03 13.56
CA VAL A 197 -15.06 7.01 13.20
C VAL A 197 -13.67 6.39 13.38
N VAL A 198 -12.93 6.27 12.30
CA VAL A 198 -11.56 5.74 12.30
C VAL A 198 -10.59 6.83 12.79
N ARG A 199 -9.75 6.50 13.77
CA ARG A 199 -8.68 7.34 14.29
C ARG A 199 -7.34 6.99 13.68
N GLN A 200 -7.06 5.70 13.59
CA GLN A 200 -5.83 5.19 12.99
C GLN A 200 -6.12 3.90 12.22
N LEU A 201 -5.41 3.73 11.12
CA LEU A 201 -5.43 2.55 10.27
C LEU A 201 -3.99 2.09 10.06
N GLN A 202 -3.73 0.81 10.28
CA GLN A 202 -2.49 0.16 9.89
C GLN A 202 -2.82 -0.90 8.85
N ILE A 203 -2.11 -0.86 7.72
CA ILE A 203 -2.22 -1.85 6.64
C ILE A 203 -0.89 -2.59 6.56
N ILE A 204 -0.95 -3.90 6.67
CA ILE A 204 0.21 -4.79 6.64
C ILE A 204 0.02 -5.74 5.46
N GLY A 205 0.87 -5.64 4.46
CA GLY A 205 0.81 -6.50 3.27
C GLY A 205 2.20 -6.85 2.76
N GLY A 206 2.49 -8.15 2.59
CA GLY A 206 3.79 -8.61 2.11
C GLY A 206 4.94 -8.13 3.01
N ARG A 207 5.84 -7.33 2.42
CA ARG A 207 7.02 -6.77 3.12
C ARG A 207 6.81 -5.32 3.58
N ALA A 208 5.64 -4.75 3.33
CA ALA A 208 5.39 -3.35 3.59
C ALA A 208 4.25 -3.16 4.60
N ALA A 209 4.42 -2.20 5.49
CA ALA A 209 3.38 -1.75 6.40
C ALA A 209 3.23 -0.23 6.26
N ALA A 210 1.98 0.24 6.27
CA ALA A 210 1.66 1.65 6.31
C ALA A 210 0.74 1.93 7.50
N THR A 211 1.05 2.98 8.24
CA THR A 211 0.20 3.49 9.32
C THR A 211 -0.31 4.86 8.95
N VAL A 212 -1.61 5.06 9.05
CA VAL A 212 -2.31 6.31 8.76
C VAL A 212 -3.01 6.78 10.03
N THR A 213 -2.72 8.01 10.48
CA THR A 213 -3.39 8.62 11.63
C THR A 213 -4.20 9.81 11.14
N TYR A 214 -5.51 9.78 11.36
CA TYR A 214 -6.42 10.81 10.87
C TYR A 214 -6.45 12.02 11.81
N ARG A 215 -6.51 13.20 11.19
CA ARG A 215 -6.66 14.49 11.89
C ARG A 215 -8.06 15.01 11.67
N ARG A 216 -8.67 15.45 12.77
CA ARG A 216 -10.02 16.03 12.76
C ARG A 216 -10.02 17.32 13.57
N ASP A 217 -10.94 18.21 13.25
CA ASP A 217 -11.20 19.39 14.06
C ASP A 217 -12.13 19.06 15.24
N ASP A 218 -12.45 20.07 16.04
CA ASP A 218 -13.28 19.94 17.24
C ASP A 218 -14.73 19.51 16.91
N GLU A 219 -15.18 19.76 15.68
CA GLU A 219 -16.48 19.31 15.15
C GLU A 219 -16.43 17.90 14.54
N GLY A 220 -15.26 17.24 14.58
CA GLY A 220 -15.04 15.89 14.06
C GLY A 220 -14.86 15.81 12.55
N ARG A 221 -14.76 16.94 11.83
CA ARG A 221 -14.54 16.97 10.38
C ARG A 221 -13.09 16.62 10.05
N LEU A 222 -12.90 15.84 8.99
CA LEU A 222 -11.57 15.45 8.54
C LEU A 222 -10.78 16.68 8.05
N THR A 223 -9.61 16.91 8.62
CA THR A 223 -8.69 18.00 8.25
C THR A 223 -7.40 17.50 7.62
N GLY A 224 -7.24 16.18 7.50
CA GLY A 224 -6.07 15.55 6.90
C GLY A 224 -5.65 14.27 7.61
N PHE A 225 -4.44 13.84 7.34
CA PHE A 225 -3.86 12.65 7.96
C PHE A 225 -2.32 12.71 7.96
N ASP A 226 -1.72 11.93 8.85
CA ASP A 226 -0.31 11.59 8.81
C ASP A 226 -0.15 10.15 8.33
N VAL A 227 0.90 9.87 7.59
CA VAL A 227 1.22 8.54 7.09
C VAL A 227 2.67 8.20 7.37
N SER A 228 2.94 6.96 7.75
CA SER A 228 4.29 6.41 7.82
C SER A 228 4.33 5.04 7.16
N ALA A 229 5.39 4.78 6.38
CA ALA A 229 5.61 3.49 5.72
C ALA A 229 6.97 2.93 6.14
N GLY A 230 6.97 1.66 6.66
CA GLY A 230 8.04 1.13 7.49
C GLY A 230 9.38 0.86 6.81
N GLU A 231 9.42 0.32 5.58
CA GLU A 231 10.69 -0.16 5.01
C GLU A 231 11.61 0.94 4.46
N ARG A 232 11.09 2.13 4.18
CA ARG A 232 11.88 3.24 3.58
C ARG A 232 11.88 4.50 4.42
N TYR A 233 11.42 4.43 5.65
CA TYR A 233 11.30 5.60 6.55
C TYR A 233 10.65 6.79 5.81
N VAL A 234 9.53 6.53 5.14
CA VAL A 234 8.73 7.57 4.51
C VAL A 234 7.71 8.02 5.51
N THR A 235 7.75 9.28 5.86
CA THR A 235 6.69 9.94 6.62
C THR A 235 6.05 11.02 5.75
N GLY A 236 4.74 11.18 5.89
CA GLY A 236 4.00 12.19 5.18
C GLY A 236 2.93 12.82 6.05
N THR A 237 2.70 14.09 5.84
CA THR A 237 1.57 14.83 6.43
C THR A 237 0.76 15.43 5.30
N VAL A 238 -0.54 15.17 5.29
CA VAL A 238 -1.51 15.75 4.36
C VAL A 238 -2.46 16.64 5.15
N ARG A 239 -2.59 17.89 4.75
CA ARG A 239 -3.51 18.87 5.32
C ARG A 239 -4.51 19.29 4.27
N TYR A 240 -5.79 19.23 4.60
CA TYR A 240 -6.87 19.63 3.70
C TYR A 240 -7.25 21.08 3.90
N ARG A 241 -7.50 21.74 2.76
CA ARG A 241 -8.13 23.06 2.71
C ARG A 241 -9.42 22.94 1.92
N ASN A 242 -10.55 23.40 2.49
CA ASN A 242 -11.84 23.41 1.80
C ASN A 242 -12.28 22.02 1.29
N LEU A 243 -12.21 20.99 2.17
CA LEU A 243 -12.69 19.65 1.85
C LEU A 243 -14.20 19.69 1.57
N THR A 244 -14.60 19.20 0.40
CA THR A 244 -16.00 19.01 0.02
C THR A 244 -16.24 17.56 -0.40
N THR A 245 -17.37 17.00 -0.03
CA THR A 245 -17.79 15.63 -0.38
C THR A 245 -19.11 15.66 -1.13
N GLY A 246 -19.41 14.60 -1.91
CA GLY A 246 -20.65 14.51 -2.66
C GLY A 246 -20.76 15.55 -3.78
N VAL A 247 -19.65 15.94 -4.40
CA VAL A 247 -19.60 16.97 -5.45
C VAL A 247 -19.98 16.44 -6.85
N GLY A 248 -20.25 15.14 -6.97
CA GLY A 248 -20.68 14.52 -8.23
C GLY A 248 -19.55 14.35 -9.24
N LEU A 249 -18.34 13.93 -8.80
CA LEU A 249 -17.23 13.67 -9.70
C LEU A 249 -17.59 12.58 -10.70
N SER A 250 -17.34 12.84 -11.99
CA SER A 250 -17.52 11.87 -13.08
C SER A 250 -16.16 11.23 -13.47
N ALA A 251 -16.17 10.15 -14.26
CA ALA A 251 -14.97 9.52 -14.79
C ALA A 251 -14.06 10.51 -15.54
N LYS A 252 -14.62 11.54 -16.17
CA LYS A 252 -13.86 12.58 -16.88
C LYS A 252 -12.86 13.33 -16.00
N HIS A 253 -13.14 13.47 -14.70
CA HIS A 253 -12.24 14.13 -13.75
C HIS A 253 -10.98 13.29 -13.48
N PHE A 254 -11.03 11.98 -13.75
CA PHE A 254 -9.92 11.04 -13.57
C PHE A 254 -9.25 10.65 -14.90
N ALA A 255 -9.79 11.10 -16.03
CA ALA A 255 -9.12 10.94 -17.31
C ALA A 255 -7.87 11.85 -17.39
N LEU A 256 -6.75 11.29 -17.81
CA LEU A 256 -5.51 12.02 -18.05
C LEU A 256 -5.12 11.89 -19.52
N ALA A 257 -5.32 12.98 -20.29
CA ALA A 257 -4.81 13.07 -21.65
C ALA A 257 -3.34 13.48 -21.58
N LEU A 258 -2.45 12.60 -22.00
CA LEU A 258 -1.03 12.90 -22.10
C LEU A 258 -0.73 13.73 -23.36
N PRO A 259 0.26 14.64 -23.32
CA PRO A 259 0.76 15.32 -24.54
C PRO A 259 1.19 14.29 -25.58
N LYS A 260 1.04 14.63 -26.87
CA LYS A 260 1.36 13.69 -27.97
C LYS A 260 2.83 13.28 -28.03
N ASP A 261 3.71 14.13 -27.52
CA ASP A 261 5.15 13.96 -27.45
C ASP A 261 5.64 13.46 -26.07
N ALA A 262 4.71 13.14 -25.16
CA ALA A 262 5.08 12.61 -23.86
C ALA A 262 5.73 11.25 -23.97
N LYS A 263 6.90 11.09 -23.33
CA LYS A 263 7.59 9.81 -23.25
C LYS A 263 6.91 8.94 -22.20
N THR A 264 6.39 7.79 -22.61
CA THR A 264 5.70 6.85 -21.71
C THR A 264 6.63 5.70 -21.32
N GLN A 265 6.73 5.42 -20.03
CA GLN A 265 7.52 4.33 -19.46
C GLN A 265 6.63 3.45 -18.57
N PRO A 266 6.81 2.11 -18.58
CA PRO A 266 6.13 1.25 -17.62
C PRO A 266 6.69 1.44 -16.20
N ILE A 267 5.85 1.25 -15.20
CA ILE A 267 6.30 1.12 -13.80
C ILE A 267 7.09 -0.19 -13.69
N ARG A 268 8.39 -0.09 -13.41
CA ARG A 268 9.30 -1.25 -13.28
C ARG A 268 9.50 -1.63 -11.82
#